data_92bf3504fc333fe5e46c034727b3ed05
#
_entry.id   92bf3504fc333fe5e46c034727b3ed05
#
_cell.length_a   1.000
_cell.length_b   1.000
_cell.length_c   1.000
_cell.angle_alpha   90.00
_cell.angle_beta   90.00
_cell.angle_gamma   90.00
#
_symmetry.space_group_name_H-M   'P 1'
#
loop_
_entity.id
_entity.type
_entity.pdbx_description
1 polymer ?
#
loop_
_entity_poly.entity_id
_entity_poly.type
_entity_poly.pdbx_seq_one_letter_code
_entity_poly.pdbx_strand_id
1 'polypeptide(L)'
;MNPRPPSIQDIYIPDVQPRQLNFQSSFSLVCTSTKRTKIRTFVLYFDTFFSPLGMPVSPSTKVQLANEGSPMVAEVWPLGGKFQPKRRASQGGIKTPGEERITSFSTGPESVSTHWKQTIFLLHEPIRAHEGTIVTGTFSCRKSDDNPRELDVEIRYSVKDDEASPPGDLIVQMYKIR
;
A
#
# COMPACT_ATOMS: atom_id res chain seq x y z
N MET A 1 -10.95 -13.76 -7.81
CA MET A 1 -9.96 -12.67 -7.89
C MET A 1 -10.31 -11.70 -6.78
N ASN A 2 -9.49 -11.55 -5.75
CA ASN A 2 -9.79 -10.58 -4.69
C ASN A 2 -9.74 -9.17 -5.28
N PRO A 3 -10.75 -8.33 -5.01
CA PRO A 3 -10.71 -6.95 -5.45
C PRO A 3 -9.49 -6.25 -4.85
N ARG A 4 -8.79 -5.45 -5.67
CA ARG A 4 -7.66 -4.66 -5.19
C ARG A 4 -8.18 -3.67 -4.13
N PRO A 5 -7.49 -3.55 -2.99
CA PRO A 5 -7.86 -2.54 -1.99
C PRO A 5 -7.76 -1.13 -2.60
N PRO A 6 -8.58 -0.18 -2.10
CA PRO A 6 -8.56 1.19 -2.61
C PRO A 6 -7.20 1.85 -2.38
N SER A 7 -6.72 2.63 -3.37
CA SER A 7 -5.61 3.55 -3.17
C SER A 7 -6.07 4.72 -2.30
N ILE A 8 -5.27 5.04 -1.29
CA ILE A 8 -5.56 6.15 -0.36
C ILE A 8 -4.88 7.43 -0.84
N GLN A 9 -3.67 7.33 -1.37
CA GLN A 9 -2.90 8.46 -1.86
C GLN A 9 -1.87 8.01 -2.89
N ASP A 10 -1.76 8.78 -3.95
CA ASP A 10 -0.69 8.65 -4.93
C ASP A 10 0.29 9.81 -4.76
N ILE A 11 1.59 9.49 -4.65
CA ILE A 11 2.65 10.47 -4.45
C ILE A 11 3.66 10.35 -5.58
N TYR A 12 3.84 11.43 -6.31
CA TYR A 12 4.89 11.55 -7.31
C TYR A 12 6.09 12.28 -6.70
N ILE A 13 7.12 11.52 -6.34
CA ILE A 13 8.25 12.02 -5.55
C ILE A 13 8.99 13.21 -6.18
N PRO A 14 9.22 13.29 -7.52
CA PRO A 14 9.89 14.44 -8.12
C PRO A 14 9.22 15.79 -7.87
N ASP A 15 7.89 15.80 -7.71
CA ASP A 15 7.09 17.03 -7.60
C ASP A 15 6.38 17.19 -6.25
N VAL A 16 6.58 16.22 -5.33
CA VAL A 16 5.84 16.24 -4.06
C VAL A 16 6.17 17.48 -3.23
N GLN A 17 5.13 18.16 -2.80
CA GLN A 17 5.24 19.30 -1.89
C GLN A 17 4.86 18.88 -0.47
N PRO A 18 5.44 19.47 0.59
CA PRO A 18 5.12 19.13 1.98
C PRO A 18 3.63 19.16 2.31
N ARG A 19 2.87 20.06 1.69
CA ARG A 19 1.41 20.17 1.86
C ARG A 19 0.64 18.94 1.36
N GLN A 20 1.19 18.20 0.39
CA GLN A 20 0.57 16.99 -0.17
C GLN A 20 0.70 15.78 0.76
N LEU A 21 1.54 15.89 1.79
CA LEU A 21 1.64 14.90 2.86
C LEU A 21 0.51 15.04 3.88
N ASN A 22 -0.22 16.18 3.85
CA ASN A 22 -1.46 16.38 4.58
C ASN A 22 -2.61 16.10 3.62
N PHE A 23 -3.28 14.98 3.77
CA PHE A 23 -4.32 14.55 2.85
C PHE A 23 -5.47 13.86 3.56
N GLN A 24 -6.58 13.79 2.88
CA GLN A 24 -7.76 13.05 3.26
C GLN A 24 -8.29 12.28 2.06
N SER A 25 -8.60 11.00 2.27
CA SER A 25 -9.11 10.12 1.24
C SER A 25 -10.24 9.25 1.76
N SER A 26 -11.26 9.05 0.94
CA SER A 26 -12.34 8.14 1.27
C SER A 26 -11.98 6.72 0.85
N PHE A 27 -12.49 5.74 1.61
CA PHE A 27 -12.33 4.33 1.27
C PHE A 27 -13.64 3.55 1.43
N SER A 28 -13.72 2.45 0.70
CA SER A 28 -14.78 1.45 0.85
C SER A 28 -14.16 0.07 0.74
N LEU A 29 -14.39 -0.76 1.74
CA LEU A 29 -13.88 -2.13 1.85
C LEU A 29 -15.06 -3.08 1.96
N VAL A 30 -15.06 -4.14 1.17
CA VAL A 30 -16.08 -5.18 1.20
C VAL A 30 -15.48 -6.47 1.75
N CYS A 31 -16.11 -7.04 2.76
CA CYS A 31 -15.70 -8.33 3.31
C CYS A 31 -16.02 -9.45 2.31
N THR A 32 -15.01 -10.18 1.88
CA THR A 32 -15.11 -11.32 0.96
C THR A 32 -15.06 -12.68 1.67
N SER A 33 -14.93 -12.68 2.99
CA SER A 33 -14.89 -13.92 3.77
C SER A 33 -16.26 -14.57 3.85
N THR A 34 -16.37 -15.80 3.39
CA THR A 34 -17.59 -16.63 3.49
C THR A 34 -17.90 -17.06 4.94
N LYS A 35 -16.93 -16.91 5.83
CA LYS A 35 -17.10 -17.22 7.25
C LYS A 35 -17.27 -15.92 8.06
N ARG A 36 -18.14 -15.96 9.07
CA ARG A 36 -18.21 -14.87 10.05
C ARG A 36 -16.83 -14.67 10.70
N THR A 37 -16.36 -13.45 10.64
CA THR A 37 -15.03 -13.07 11.12
C THR A 37 -15.08 -11.82 11.99
N LYS A 38 -13.95 -11.50 12.61
CA LYS A 38 -13.76 -10.26 13.37
C LYS A 38 -12.57 -9.51 12.78
N ILE A 39 -12.82 -8.35 12.20
CA ILE A 39 -11.77 -7.45 11.75
C ILE A 39 -11.27 -6.70 12.97
N ARG A 40 -9.97 -6.78 13.25
CA ARG A 40 -9.33 -6.15 14.41
C ARG A 40 -8.38 -5.02 14.04
N THR A 41 -8.06 -4.91 12.74
CA THR A 41 -7.04 -3.98 12.26
C THR A 41 -7.40 -3.48 10.88
N PHE A 42 -7.01 -2.23 10.58
CA PHE A 42 -6.72 -1.81 9.23
C PHE A 42 -5.22 -1.93 8.97
N VAL A 43 -4.86 -2.30 7.76
CA VAL A 43 -3.47 -2.42 7.32
C VAL A 43 -3.26 -1.45 6.18
N LEU A 44 -2.29 -0.55 6.33
CA LEU A 44 -1.83 0.34 5.28
C LEU A 44 -0.50 -0.19 4.74
N TYR A 45 -0.38 -0.25 3.43
CA TYR A 45 0.84 -0.60 2.74
C TYR A 45 1.01 0.28 1.50
N PHE A 46 2.16 0.22 0.87
CA PHE A 46 2.43 1.01 -0.31
C PHE A 46 3.01 0.18 -1.45
N ASP A 47 2.72 0.63 -2.64
CA ASP A 47 3.30 0.18 -3.89
C ASP A 47 4.26 1.25 -4.39
N THR A 48 5.44 0.85 -4.84
CA THR A 48 6.45 1.77 -5.38
C THR A 48 6.77 1.41 -6.81
N PHE A 49 6.85 2.43 -7.65
CA PHE A 49 7.18 2.30 -9.05
C PHE A 49 8.39 3.17 -9.38
N PHE A 50 9.37 2.58 -10.03
CA PHE A 50 10.55 3.27 -10.56
C PHE A 50 10.39 3.34 -12.08
N SER A 51 10.07 4.52 -12.57
CA SER A 51 9.94 4.79 -13.99
C SER A 51 11.28 5.29 -14.53
N PRO A 52 11.74 4.80 -15.68
CA PRO A 52 12.84 5.41 -16.40
C PRO A 52 12.52 6.89 -16.67
N LEU A 53 13.54 7.73 -16.61
CA LEU A 53 13.40 9.19 -16.82
C LEU A 53 12.46 9.91 -15.84
N GLY A 54 12.02 9.25 -14.75
CA GLY A 54 11.15 9.87 -13.75
C GLY A 54 9.76 10.26 -14.26
N MET A 55 9.25 9.60 -15.29
CA MET A 55 7.91 9.88 -15.82
C MET A 55 6.83 9.35 -14.86
N PRO A 56 5.70 10.07 -14.71
CA PRO A 56 4.58 9.57 -13.94
C PRO A 56 4.08 8.22 -14.47
N VAL A 57 3.82 7.28 -13.56
CA VAL A 57 3.27 5.98 -13.90
C VAL A 57 1.75 6.05 -13.90
N SER A 58 1.10 5.40 -14.86
CA SER A 58 -0.37 5.36 -14.91
C SER A 58 -0.95 4.77 -13.62
N PRO A 59 -2.02 5.35 -13.04
CA PRO A 59 -2.71 4.78 -11.87
C PRO A 59 -3.23 3.35 -12.09
N SER A 60 -3.42 2.95 -13.35
CA SER A 60 -3.83 1.58 -13.71
C SER A 60 -2.68 0.58 -13.72
N THR A 61 -1.43 1.02 -13.62
CA THR A 61 -0.25 0.14 -13.63
C THR A 61 -0.27 -0.76 -12.40
N LYS A 62 -0.13 -2.05 -12.65
CA LYS A 62 -0.07 -3.05 -11.57
C LYS A 62 1.37 -3.27 -11.13
N VAL A 63 1.56 -3.41 -9.82
CA VAL A 63 2.84 -3.87 -9.27
C VAL A 63 3.15 -5.26 -9.80
N GLN A 64 4.39 -5.45 -10.21
CA GLN A 64 4.91 -6.78 -10.52
C GLN A 64 5.29 -7.47 -9.20
N LEU A 65 4.44 -8.37 -8.74
CA LEU A 65 4.76 -9.20 -7.59
C LEU A 65 5.90 -10.14 -7.96
N ALA A 66 6.88 -10.30 -7.08
CA ALA A 66 7.92 -11.30 -7.25
C ALA A 66 7.28 -12.69 -7.21
N ASN A 67 7.47 -13.50 -8.22
CA ASN A 67 7.05 -14.90 -8.22
C ASN A 67 7.82 -15.66 -7.13
N GLU A 68 7.15 -16.52 -6.41
CA GLU A 68 7.79 -17.48 -5.50
C GLU A 68 8.90 -18.24 -6.27
N GLY A 69 10.13 -18.20 -5.76
CA GLY A 69 11.28 -18.82 -6.41
C GLY A 69 12.10 -17.87 -7.31
N SER A 70 11.67 -16.66 -7.56
CA SER A 70 12.56 -15.67 -8.18
C SER A 70 13.62 -15.26 -7.17
N PRO A 71 14.93 -15.45 -7.44
CA PRO A 71 15.96 -15.02 -6.51
C PRO A 71 15.89 -13.51 -6.37
N MET A 72 15.44 -13.03 -5.22
CA MET A 72 15.70 -11.66 -4.80
C MET A 72 17.20 -11.54 -4.62
N VAL A 73 17.88 -10.98 -5.59
CA VAL A 73 19.28 -10.62 -5.43
C VAL A 73 19.33 -9.39 -4.53
N ALA A 74 19.45 -9.63 -3.24
CA ALA A 74 20.00 -8.63 -2.37
C ALA A 74 21.42 -8.37 -2.87
N GLU A 75 21.66 -7.23 -3.51
CA GLU A 75 23.01 -6.78 -3.77
C GLU A 75 23.63 -6.45 -2.43
N VAL A 76 24.36 -7.41 -1.87
CA VAL A 76 25.25 -7.15 -0.73
C VAL A 76 26.39 -6.31 -1.27
N TRP A 77 26.41 -5.04 -0.94
CA TRP A 77 27.54 -4.16 -1.22
C TRP A 77 28.74 -4.64 -0.38
N PRO A 78 29.80 -5.20 -1.00
CA PRO A 78 30.98 -5.55 -0.25
C PRO A 78 31.64 -4.25 0.23
N LEU A 79 31.80 -4.12 1.53
CA LEU A 79 32.57 -3.05 2.13
C LEU A 79 33.98 -3.05 1.48
N GLY A 80 34.27 -2.03 0.64
CA GLY A 80 35.58 -1.78 0.04
C GLY A 80 35.87 -2.48 -1.29
N GLY A 81 34.92 -3.14 -1.93
CA GLY A 81 35.11 -3.79 -3.23
C GLY A 81 34.76 -2.88 -4.42
N LYS A 82 35.60 -2.86 -5.44
CA LYS A 82 35.29 -2.26 -6.74
C LYS A 82 34.11 -3.03 -7.36
N PHE A 83 33.03 -2.31 -7.67
CA PHE A 83 31.87 -2.85 -8.35
C PHE A 83 32.28 -3.42 -9.72
N GLN A 84 32.19 -4.73 -9.90
CA GLN A 84 32.20 -5.34 -11.22
C GLN A 84 30.77 -5.79 -11.52
N PRO A 85 30.08 -5.16 -12.48
CA PRO A 85 28.76 -5.60 -12.90
C PRO A 85 28.91 -6.98 -13.58
N LYS A 86 28.54 -8.05 -12.86
CA LYS A 86 28.36 -9.35 -13.49
C LYS A 86 27.23 -9.23 -14.50
N ARG A 87 27.58 -9.24 -15.79
CA ARG A 87 26.59 -9.39 -16.87
C ARG A 87 25.83 -10.70 -16.64
N ARG A 88 24.60 -10.61 -16.14
CA ARG A 88 23.69 -11.76 -16.17
C ARG A 88 23.37 -12.06 -17.62
N ALA A 89 23.62 -13.31 -18.03
CA ALA A 89 23.05 -13.86 -19.23
C ALA A 89 21.51 -13.78 -19.11
N SER A 90 20.89 -12.86 -19.83
CA SER A 90 19.45 -12.78 -19.95
C SER A 90 18.97 -14.03 -20.67
N GLN A 91 18.22 -14.89 -19.98
CA GLN A 91 17.40 -15.88 -20.67
C GLN A 91 16.48 -15.16 -21.64
N GLY A 92 16.59 -15.57 -22.91
CA GLY A 92 16.07 -14.90 -24.08
C GLY A 92 14.57 -14.60 -24.06
N GLY A 93 14.26 -13.35 -23.88
CA GLY A 93 13.08 -12.72 -24.41
C GLY A 93 13.56 -11.71 -25.44
N ILE A 94 13.03 -11.75 -26.64
CA ILE A 94 13.27 -10.80 -27.71
C ILE A 94 12.90 -9.42 -27.15
N LYS A 95 13.91 -8.58 -26.88
CA LYS A 95 13.69 -7.19 -26.48
C LYS A 95 13.19 -6.43 -27.69
N THR A 96 11.95 -6.00 -27.67
CA THR A 96 11.47 -4.93 -28.53
C THR A 96 12.20 -3.65 -28.11
N PRO A 97 12.93 -2.96 -29.00
CA PRO A 97 13.57 -1.70 -28.67
C PRO A 97 12.47 -0.67 -28.38
N GLY A 98 12.39 -0.18 -27.13
CA GLY A 98 11.47 0.91 -26.76
C GLY A 98 10.56 0.64 -25.57
N GLU A 99 10.44 -0.57 -25.04
CA GLU A 99 9.71 -0.79 -23.79
C GLU A 99 10.58 -0.39 -22.58
N GLU A 100 10.37 0.81 -22.11
CA GLU A 100 10.94 1.29 -20.86
C GLU A 100 10.38 0.44 -19.70
N ARG A 101 11.24 -0.34 -19.08
CA ARG A 101 10.86 -1.30 -18.04
C ARG A 101 10.63 -0.58 -16.73
N ILE A 102 9.36 -0.43 -16.33
CA ILE A 102 9.01 0.02 -14.99
C ILE A 102 9.37 -1.08 -13.98
N THR A 103 10.21 -0.73 -13.02
CA THR A 103 10.48 -1.61 -11.87
C THR A 103 9.53 -1.24 -10.74
N SER A 104 8.97 -2.24 -10.06
CA SER A 104 8.03 -1.99 -8.97
C SER A 104 8.17 -3.01 -7.86
N PHE A 105 7.75 -2.64 -6.66
CA PHE A 105 7.57 -3.54 -5.54
C PHE A 105 6.37 -3.10 -4.68
N SER A 106 5.87 -4.02 -3.87
CA SER A 106 4.80 -3.78 -2.92
C SER A 106 5.22 -4.21 -1.51
N THR A 107 4.71 -3.52 -0.50
CA THR A 107 4.76 -3.98 0.89
C THR A 107 3.45 -4.65 1.32
N GLY A 108 2.57 -4.90 0.36
CA GLY A 108 1.27 -5.54 0.59
C GLY A 108 1.37 -7.02 0.99
N PRO A 109 0.24 -7.60 1.42
CA PRO A 109 0.21 -8.95 1.99
C PRO A 109 0.50 -10.06 0.97
N GLU A 110 0.33 -9.79 -0.33
CA GLU A 110 0.59 -10.73 -1.42
C GLU A 110 2.02 -10.66 -1.94
N SER A 111 2.84 -9.80 -1.35
CA SER A 111 4.22 -9.55 -1.77
C SER A 111 5.23 -10.26 -0.88
N VAL A 112 6.39 -10.55 -1.45
CA VAL A 112 7.55 -11.01 -0.67
C VAL A 112 7.91 -9.93 0.36
N SER A 113 8.20 -10.35 1.59
CA SER A 113 8.58 -9.43 2.67
C SER A 113 9.77 -8.57 2.26
N THR A 114 9.61 -7.26 2.40
CA THR A 114 10.65 -6.26 2.13
C THR A 114 11.26 -5.73 3.43
N HIS A 115 12.27 -4.87 3.31
CA HIS A 115 12.79 -4.12 4.47
C HIS A 115 11.71 -3.22 5.08
N TRP A 116 10.91 -2.58 4.26
CA TRP A 116 9.80 -1.74 4.71
C TRP A 116 8.61 -2.60 5.15
N LYS A 117 7.96 -2.17 6.22
CA LYS A 117 6.86 -2.88 6.85
C LYS A 117 5.52 -2.21 6.54
N GLN A 118 4.46 -2.94 6.81
CA GLN A 118 3.10 -2.42 6.80
C GLN A 118 2.83 -1.61 8.07
N THR A 119 1.95 -0.62 7.96
CA THR A 119 1.41 0.07 9.13
C THR A 119 0.11 -0.58 9.55
N ILE A 120 -0.01 -0.91 10.82
CA ILE A 120 -1.19 -1.60 11.39
C ILE A 120 -1.89 -0.63 12.33
N PHE A 121 -3.18 -0.40 12.08
CA PHE A 121 -4.07 0.40 12.93
C PHE A 121 -4.99 -0.56 13.70
N LEU A 122 -4.75 -0.71 14.99
CA LEU A 122 -5.57 -1.58 15.85
C LEU A 122 -6.91 -0.91 16.13
N LEU A 123 -8.00 -1.62 15.91
CA LEU A 123 -9.34 -1.13 16.26
C LEU A 123 -9.59 -1.30 17.75
N HIS A 124 -10.22 -0.29 18.39
CA HIS A 124 -10.63 -0.38 19.79
C HIS A 124 -11.59 -1.53 20.00
N GLU A 125 -12.57 -1.66 19.10
CA GLU A 125 -13.50 -2.78 19.08
C GLU A 125 -13.44 -3.52 17.75
N PRO A 126 -13.44 -4.86 17.78
CA PRO A 126 -13.45 -5.64 16.56
C PRO A 126 -14.76 -5.47 15.79
N ILE A 127 -14.69 -5.20 14.50
CA ILE A 127 -15.84 -5.20 13.61
C ILE A 127 -16.26 -6.65 13.37
N ARG A 128 -17.51 -6.99 13.65
CA ARG A 128 -18.09 -8.27 13.26
C ARG A 128 -18.45 -8.19 11.77
N ALA A 129 -17.90 -9.10 10.97
CA ALA A 129 -18.08 -9.09 9.53
C ALA A 129 -18.44 -10.48 9.00
N HIS A 130 -19.19 -10.48 7.91
CA HIS A 130 -19.52 -11.63 7.08
C HIS A 130 -19.38 -11.22 5.61
N GLU A 131 -19.57 -12.15 4.69
CA GLU A 131 -19.55 -11.85 3.27
C GLU A 131 -20.55 -10.75 2.92
N GLY A 132 -20.08 -9.73 2.20
CA GLY A 132 -20.90 -8.57 1.85
C GLY A 132 -20.90 -7.43 2.86
N THR A 133 -20.39 -7.62 4.08
CA THR A 133 -20.22 -6.51 5.04
C THR A 133 -19.33 -5.42 4.45
N ILE A 134 -19.80 -4.17 4.49
CA ILE A 134 -19.12 -3.02 3.91
C ILE A 134 -18.63 -2.09 5.02
N VAL A 135 -17.37 -1.72 4.96
CA VAL A 135 -16.77 -0.70 5.82
C VAL A 135 -16.41 0.50 4.95
N THR A 136 -17.11 1.61 5.15
CA THR A 136 -16.85 2.86 4.44
C THR A 136 -16.29 3.88 5.40
N GLY A 137 -15.38 4.72 4.92
CA GLY A 137 -14.80 5.71 5.81
C GLY A 137 -13.89 6.70 5.11
N THR A 138 -13.20 7.45 5.93
CA THR A 138 -12.23 8.45 5.54
C THR A 138 -10.94 8.24 6.32
N PHE A 139 -9.85 8.24 5.62
CA PHE A 139 -8.49 8.23 6.16
C PHE A 139 -7.91 9.63 6.01
N SER A 140 -7.52 10.25 7.11
CA SER A 140 -6.86 11.56 7.12
C SER A 140 -5.46 11.39 7.70
N CYS A 141 -4.47 11.94 7.03
CA CYS A 141 -3.09 11.93 7.48
C CYS A 141 -2.54 13.34 7.45
N ARG A 142 -1.84 13.75 8.49
CA ARG A 142 -1.17 15.03 8.56
C ARG A 142 0.13 14.92 9.33
N LYS A 143 1.04 15.83 9.05
CA LYS A 143 2.24 15.99 9.86
C LYS A 143 1.82 16.40 11.28
N SER A 144 2.44 15.78 12.28
CA SER A 144 2.17 16.16 13.68
C SER A 144 2.73 17.54 13.98
N ASP A 145 1.93 18.33 14.72
CA ASP A 145 2.35 19.66 15.18
C ASP A 145 3.39 19.56 16.32
N ASP A 146 3.30 18.48 17.12
CA ASP A 146 4.17 18.26 18.27
C ASP A 146 5.56 17.77 17.88
N ASN A 147 5.65 16.93 16.85
CA ASN A 147 6.90 16.31 16.45
C ASN A 147 6.99 16.18 14.90
N PRO A 148 7.98 16.84 14.27
CA PRO A 148 8.11 16.83 12.81
C PRO A 148 8.43 15.47 12.18
N ARG A 149 8.73 14.46 12.99
CA ARG A 149 8.98 13.07 12.55
C ARG A 149 7.77 12.16 12.71
N GLU A 150 6.67 12.67 13.26
CA GLU A 150 5.46 11.91 13.49
C GLU A 150 4.36 12.34 12.52
N LEU A 151 3.45 11.40 12.25
CA LEU A 151 2.22 11.66 11.51
C LEU A 151 1.03 11.41 12.42
N ASP A 152 0.09 12.34 12.43
CA ASP A 152 -1.21 12.15 13.03
C ASP A 152 -2.16 11.55 11.99
N VAL A 153 -2.80 10.46 12.34
CA VAL A 153 -3.76 9.77 11.47
C VAL A 153 -5.12 9.73 12.16
N GLU A 154 -6.13 10.12 11.42
CA GLU A 154 -7.53 9.96 11.85
C GLU A 154 -8.22 9.02 10.86
N ILE A 155 -8.86 7.97 11.39
CA ILE A 155 -9.70 7.05 10.62
C ILE A 155 -11.13 7.18 11.13
N ARG A 156 -12.01 7.64 10.25
CA ARG A 156 -13.46 7.70 10.48
C ARG A 156 -14.10 6.62 9.65
N TYR A 157 -14.95 5.81 10.24
CA TYR A 157 -15.62 4.74 9.49
C TYR A 157 -16.99 4.40 10.05
N SER A 158 -17.83 3.84 9.20
CA SER A 158 -19.07 3.19 9.54
C SER A 158 -19.15 1.81 8.91
N VAL A 159 -19.97 0.96 9.47
CA VAL A 159 -20.15 -0.42 9.03
C VAL A 159 -21.57 -0.64 8.57
N LYS A 160 -21.76 -1.29 7.42
CA LYS A 160 -23.03 -1.79 6.92
C LYS A 160 -22.98 -3.30 6.85
N ASP A 161 -24.07 -3.96 7.19
CA ASP A 161 -24.14 -5.42 7.04
C ASP A 161 -24.10 -5.86 5.58
N ASP A 162 -24.73 -5.07 4.69
CA ASP A 162 -24.76 -5.25 3.25
C ASP A 162 -25.03 -3.91 2.54
N GLU A 163 -25.15 -3.94 1.20
CA GLU A 163 -25.38 -2.74 0.40
C GLU A 163 -26.74 -2.08 0.67
N ALA A 164 -27.76 -2.87 1.02
CA ALA A 164 -29.13 -2.40 1.27
C ALA A 164 -29.32 -1.88 2.71
N SER A 165 -28.45 -2.26 3.62
CA SER A 165 -28.54 -1.88 5.03
C SER A 165 -28.14 -0.41 5.26
N PRO A 166 -28.77 0.27 6.22
CA PRO A 166 -28.35 1.59 6.62
C PRO A 166 -26.93 1.55 7.23
N PRO A 167 -26.15 2.63 7.12
CA PRO A 167 -24.88 2.71 7.82
C PRO A 167 -25.07 2.69 9.34
N GLY A 168 -24.23 1.95 10.01
CA GLY A 168 -24.13 2.01 11.47
C GLY A 168 -23.52 3.33 11.97
N ASP A 169 -23.29 3.41 13.26
CA ASP A 169 -22.71 4.58 13.90
C ASP A 169 -21.34 4.94 13.32
N LEU A 170 -21.06 6.24 13.27
CA LEU A 170 -19.76 6.75 12.87
C LEU A 170 -18.75 6.54 14.00
N ILE A 171 -17.71 5.80 13.72
CA ILE A 171 -16.59 5.55 14.65
C ILE A 171 -15.40 6.39 14.21
N VAL A 172 -14.76 7.06 15.16
CA VAL A 172 -13.58 7.90 14.93
C VAL A 172 -12.44 7.40 15.82
N GLN A 173 -11.29 7.14 15.22
CA GLN A 173 -10.09 6.72 15.94
C GLN A 173 -8.87 7.51 15.49
N MET A 174 -8.05 7.91 16.46
CA MET A 174 -6.83 8.67 16.25
C MET A 174 -5.61 7.79 16.51
N TYR A 175 -4.59 7.98 15.69
CA TYR A 175 -3.32 7.24 15.77
C TYR A 175 -2.14 8.18 15.55
N LYS A 176 -0.98 7.80 16.06
CA LYS A 176 0.31 8.41 15.72
C LYS A 176 1.22 7.37 15.07
N ILE A 177 1.82 7.74 13.94
CA ILE A 177 2.85 6.96 13.28
C ILE A 177 4.22 7.59 13.62
N ARG A 178 5.11 6.76 14.14
CA ARG A 178 6.47 7.14 14.59
C ARG A 178 7.53 6.41 13.78
#